data_f7481485d6f6783299f1d3d97e29e46a
#
_entry.id   f7481485d6f6783299f1d3d97e29e46a
#
_cell.length_a   1.000
_cell.length_b   1.000
_cell.length_c   1.000
_cell.angle_alpha   90.00
_cell.angle_beta   90.00
_cell.angle_gamma   90.00
#
_symmetry.space_group_name_H-M   'P 1'
#
loop_
_entity.id
_entity.type
_entity.pdbx_description
1 polymer ?
#
loop_
_entity_poly.entity_id
_entity_poly.type
_entity_poly.pdbx_seq_one_letter_code
_entity_poly.pdbx_strand_id
1 'polypeptide(L)'
;MKSIVKIKSLSAATIVVITVILLFTQFNLCPWKNAEIGKSLIRNDVVSYYGYLPAAFIHKDLSLNFIDSDTINYRSKNQFWPKTAPNGNKVFKFTMGMSMAYSPFFFVAHAYSKVSEKYKANGFSKPYEFALAISCLFYLIVGLFFLRKVLLLYFNEAITALALFTTTIGTNLFFYATSEPCMSHAYSFSFISIFIFLSIKWHKRQTIKKTILIGLLSGLIVLIRPVNLVILLFPFFLGVVNLSSLKENFNLFALKWKQLLVMAFFAFIVILPQLIYWKAFTGSWVYHSYVDEHFFFLKPHFLEFLFSYRKGWLIYTPVMIFALIGLLISFKNQKKLFLPLLLISIVNIYILSCWWCWWYGGSFGMRPMIDMYGFYAISIGFFLHWVASKRSLIKICFTCVFLAFIGLNIFQTQQRRHLVIHWDSMTKEAYWKYFLKYKFNSQQDWLDQEKILKHPNYQKAKKGEDEYRFKVY
;
A
#
# COMPACT_ATOMS: atom_id res chain seq x y z
N MET A 1 41.93 -20.39 -4.96
CA MET A 1 41.01 -19.24 -4.91
C MET A 1 40.04 -19.35 -6.08
N LYS A 2 38.81 -19.87 -5.85
CA LYS A 2 37.78 -19.90 -6.89
C LYS A 2 37.25 -18.47 -7.07
N SER A 3 37.36 -17.92 -8.27
CA SER A 3 36.76 -16.64 -8.64
C SER A 3 35.24 -16.75 -8.43
N ILE A 4 34.74 -16.05 -7.43
CA ILE A 4 33.30 -15.84 -7.28
C ILE A 4 32.89 -15.06 -8.52
N VAL A 5 32.17 -15.71 -9.44
CA VAL A 5 31.53 -15.03 -10.58
C VAL A 5 30.69 -13.90 -10.00
N LYS A 6 31.17 -12.67 -10.15
CA LYS A 6 30.40 -11.48 -9.80
C LYS A 6 29.20 -11.43 -10.75
N ILE A 7 28.03 -11.91 -10.30
CA ILE A 7 26.78 -11.73 -11.01
C ILE A 7 26.52 -10.22 -11.06
N LYS A 8 26.88 -9.60 -12.19
CA LYS A 8 26.79 -8.13 -12.42
C LYS A 8 25.36 -7.58 -12.28
N SER A 9 24.36 -8.42 -12.05
CA SER A 9 22.93 -8.07 -12.01
C SER A 9 22.12 -8.87 -10.99
N LEU A 10 22.69 -9.19 -9.81
CA LEU A 10 22.02 -9.98 -8.78
C LEU A 10 20.65 -9.40 -8.38
N SER A 11 20.57 -8.09 -8.16
CA SER A 11 19.33 -7.43 -7.80
C SER A 11 18.30 -7.42 -8.94
N ALA A 12 18.72 -7.46 -10.22
CA ALA A 12 17.81 -7.64 -11.34
C ALA A 12 17.28 -9.08 -11.39
N ALA A 13 18.16 -10.07 -11.20
CA ALA A 13 17.73 -11.48 -11.09
C ALA A 13 16.75 -11.67 -9.92
N THR A 14 16.96 -10.98 -8.80
CA THR A 14 16.03 -11.01 -7.66
C THR A 14 14.64 -10.49 -8.03
N ILE A 15 14.51 -9.43 -8.84
CA ILE A 15 13.20 -8.97 -9.34
C ILE A 15 12.53 -10.06 -10.17
N VAL A 16 13.28 -10.76 -11.04
CA VAL A 16 12.74 -11.88 -11.82
C VAL A 16 12.24 -13.00 -10.89
N VAL A 17 13.03 -13.40 -9.88
CA VAL A 17 12.63 -14.40 -8.90
C VAL A 17 11.36 -13.97 -8.14
N ILE A 18 11.31 -12.74 -7.65
CA ILE A 18 10.12 -12.17 -7.00
C ILE A 18 8.92 -12.26 -7.95
N THR A 19 9.09 -11.85 -9.22
CA THR A 19 8.02 -11.88 -10.22
C THR A 19 7.50 -13.32 -10.43
N VAL A 20 8.39 -14.29 -10.56
CA VAL A 20 8.01 -15.71 -10.70
C VAL A 20 7.24 -16.20 -9.46
N ILE A 21 7.72 -15.89 -8.25
CA ILE A 21 7.03 -16.26 -7.01
C ILE A 21 5.62 -15.63 -6.96
N LEU A 22 5.49 -14.36 -7.29
CA LEU A 22 4.20 -13.65 -7.27
C LEU A 22 3.23 -14.22 -8.32
N LEU A 23 3.69 -14.41 -9.55
CA LEU A 23 2.90 -15.03 -10.63
C LEU A 23 2.45 -16.43 -10.24
N PHE A 24 3.39 -17.30 -9.84
CA PHE A 24 3.08 -18.67 -9.41
C PHE A 24 2.04 -18.69 -8.28
N THR A 25 2.21 -17.79 -7.28
CA THR A 25 1.28 -17.71 -6.16
C THR A 25 -0.10 -17.20 -6.61
N GLN A 26 -0.19 -16.14 -7.42
CA GLN A 26 -1.47 -15.65 -7.93
C GLN A 26 -2.19 -16.70 -8.80
N PHE A 27 -1.46 -17.38 -9.69
CA PHE A 27 -2.06 -18.41 -10.55
C PHE A 27 -2.52 -19.64 -9.76
N ASN A 28 -1.82 -20.04 -8.71
CA ASN A 28 -2.26 -21.11 -7.81
C ASN A 28 -3.48 -20.71 -6.97
N LEU A 29 -3.53 -19.49 -6.47
CA LEU A 29 -4.67 -18.99 -5.72
C LEU A 29 -5.86 -18.72 -6.63
N CYS A 30 -5.62 -18.35 -7.89
CA CYS A 30 -6.61 -17.95 -8.88
C CYS A 30 -7.70 -17.03 -8.28
N PRO A 31 -7.36 -15.90 -7.67
CA PRO A 31 -8.33 -15.09 -6.92
C PRO A 31 -9.47 -14.55 -7.81
N TRP A 32 -9.26 -14.49 -9.14
CA TRP A 32 -10.27 -14.14 -10.16
C TRP A 32 -11.19 -15.29 -10.59
N LYS A 33 -10.97 -16.52 -10.11
CA LYS A 33 -11.71 -17.71 -10.54
C LYS A 33 -13.12 -17.78 -9.94
N ASN A 34 -13.28 -17.26 -8.75
CA ASN A 34 -14.51 -17.37 -7.97
C ASN A 34 -15.41 -16.15 -8.17
N ALA A 35 -16.34 -16.24 -9.14
CA ALA A 35 -17.40 -15.25 -9.30
C ALA A 35 -18.54 -15.41 -8.27
N GLU A 36 -18.34 -16.22 -7.20
CA GLU A 36 -19.32 -16.42 -6.14
C GLU A 36 -19.45 -15.19 -5.24
N ILE A 37 -20.63 -15.02 -4.66
CA ILE A 37 -20.93 -13.94 -3.70
C ILE A 37 -19.89 -13.93 -2.59
N GLY A 38 -19.25 -12.78 -2.38
CA GLY A 38 -18.24 -12.56 -1.34
C GLY A 38 -16.82 -13.06 -1.66
N LYS A 39 -16.60 -13.75 -2.80
CA LYS A 39 -15.27 -14.23 -3.23
C LYS A 39 -14.69 -13.50 -4.43
N SER A 40 -15.42 -12.56 -5.05
CA SER A 40 -14.94 -11.70 -6.13
C SER A 40 -13.78 -10.80 -5.67
N LEU A 41 -12.82 -10.52 -6.55
CA LEU A 41 -11.79 -9.50 -6.30
C LEU A 41 -12.37 -8.08 -6.24
N ILE A 42 -13.41 -7.82 -7.05
CA ILE A 42 -14.09 -6.52 -7.10
C ILE A 42 -15.19 -6.50 -6.04
N ARG A 43 -14.79 -6.31 -4.78
CA ARG A 43 -15.70 -6.24 -3.61
C ARG A 43 -15.22 -5.19 -2.60
N ASN A 44 -16.08 -4.79 -1.67
CA ASN A 44 -15.76 -3.87 -0.58
C ASN A 44 -15.07 -2.58 -1.08
N ASP A 45 -13.90 -2.25 -0.52
CA ASP A 45 -13.11 -1.08 -0.91
C ASP A 45 -12.81 -1.05 -2.41
N VAL A 46 -12.55 -2.22 -3.02
CA VAL A 46 -12.19 -2.32 -4.44
C VAL A 46 -13.31 -1.88 -5.37
N VAL A 47 -14.58 -2.14 -5.03
CA VAL A 47 -15.71 -1.65 -5.84
C VAL A 47 -15.71 -0.12 -5.90
N SER A 48 -15.45 0.55 -4.78
CA SER A 48 -15.37 2.01 -4.76
C SER A 48 -14.14 2.55 -5.48
N TYR A 49 -13.02 1.82 -5.49
CA TYR A 49 -11.84 2.19 -6.29
C TYR A 49 -12.06 2.03 -7.79
N TYR A 50 -12.71 0.94 -8.18
CA TYR A 50 -12.88 0.50 -9.56
C TYR A 50 -14.12 1.09 -10.23
N GLY A 51 -15.18 1.29 -9.46
CA GLY A 51 -16.55 1.53 -9.93
C GLY A 51 -16.71 2.73 -10.85
N TYR A 52 -15.84 3.74 -10.78
CA TYR A 52 -15.83 4.86 -11.71
C TYR A 52 -15.71 4.42 -13.18
N LEU A 53 -14.96 3.34 -13.46
CA LEU A 53 -14.75 2.86 -14.82
C LEU A 53 -16.03 2.27 -15.44
N PRO A 54 -16.69 1.27 -14.84
CA PRO A 54 -17.95 0.79 -15.41
C PRO A 54 -19.06 1.86 -15.36
N ALA A 55 -19.13 2.70 -14.32
CA ALA A 55 -20.08 3.81 -14.25
C ALA A 55 -19.94 4.77 -15.44
N ALA A 56 -18.71 5.22 -15.73
CA ALA A 56 -18.46 6.17 -16.82
C ALA A 56 -18.54 5.53 -18.21
N PHE A 57 -17.94 4.35 -18.42
CA PHE A 57 -17.70 3.81 -19.77
C PHE A 57 -18.70 2.75 -20.20
N ILE A 58 -19.40 2.09 -19.28
CA ILE A 58 -20.40 1.05 -19.59
C ILE A 58 -21.80 1.59 -19.35
N HIS A 59 -22.09 2.02 -18.12
CA HIS A 59 -23.43 2.50 -17.73
C HIS A 59 -23.69 3.95 -18.13
N LYS A 60 -22.63 4.75 -18.38
CA LYS A 60 -22.70 6.20 -18.66
C LYS A 60 -23.46 6.97 -17.58
N ASP A 61 -23.39 6.49 -16.35
CA ASP A 61 -24.10 7.00 -15.19
C ASP A 61 -23.17 7.07 -13.96
N LEU A 62 -22.56 8.24 -13.78
CA LEU A 62 -21.75 8.55 -12.61
C LEU A 62 -22.57 8.93 -11.37
N SER A 63 -23.89 9.11 -11.51
CA SER A 63 -24.82 9.31 -10.40
C SER A 63 -25.17 8.03 -9.66
N LEU A 64 -24.75 6.88 -10.20
CA LEU A 64 -24.90 5.54 -9.61
C LEU A 64 -26.35 5.05 -9.50
N ASN A 65 -27.28 5.59 -10.31
CA ASN A 65 -28.69 5.14 -10.34
C ASN A 65 -28.80 3.71 -10.89
N PHE A 66 -27.89 3.30 -11.79
CA PHE A 66 -27.86 1.94 -12.34
C PHE A 66 -27.74 0.86 -11.25
N ILE A 67 -27.20 1.19 -10.06
CA ILE A 67 -27.07 0.23 -8.95
C ILE A 67 -28.43 -0.21 -8.40
N ASP A 68 -29.44 0.66 -8.47
CA ASP A 68 -30.79 0.36 -7.98
C ASP A 68 -31.63 -0.38 -9.03
N SER A 69 -31.33 -0.15 -10.32
CA SER A 69 -32.03 -0.78 -11.45
C SER A 69 -31.42 -2.12 -11.87
N ASP A 70 -30.26 -2.50 -11.29
CA ASP A 70 -29.52 -3.70 -11.71
C ASP A 70 -30.17 -4.98 -11.18
N THR A 71 -30.65 -5.81 -12.11
CA THR A 71 -31.19 -7.15 -11.88
C THR A 71 -30.18 -8.13 -11.31
N ILE A 72 -28.86 -7.79 -11.32
CA ILE A 72 -27.76 -8.64 -10.85
C ILE A 72 -27.56 -8.50 -9.32
N ASN A 73 -28.36 -7.71 -8.63
CA ASN A 73 -28.22 -7.41 -7.21
C ASN A 73 -26.77 -6.93 -6.85
N TYR A 74 -26.33 -5.90 -7.54
CA TYR A 74 -25.00 -5.32 -7.49
C TYR A 74 -24.52 -5.05 -6.05
N ARG A 75 -25.41 -4.55 -5.18
CA ARG A 75 -25.10 -4.24 -3.79
C ARG A 75 -24.71 -5.50 -2.99
N SER A 76 -25.52 -6.55 -3.06
CA SER A 76 -25.28 -7.76 -2.27
C SER A 76 -24.13 -8.57 -2.84
N LYS A 77 -24.03 -8.68 -4.17
CA LYS A 77 -23.00 -9.48 -4.83
C LYS A 77 -21.59 -8.87 -4.68
N ASN A 78 -21.47 -7.56 -4.86
CA ASN A 78 -20.18 -6.86 -4.83
C ASN A 78 -19.92 -6.12 -3.53
N GLN A 79 -20.81 -6.20 -2.54
CA GLN A 79 -20.70 -5.52 -1.25
C GLN A 79 -20.40 -4.02 -1.43
N PHE A 80 -21.12 -3.37 -2.34
CA PHE A 80 -20.94 -1.97 -2.67
C PHE A 80 -21.98 -1.09 -1.96
N TRP A 81 -21.50 -0.17 -1.18
CA TRP A 81 -22.32 0.81 -0.47
C TRP A 81 -21.86 2.22 -0.82
N PRO A 82 -22.47 2.88 -1.80
CA PRO A 82 -22.20 4.28 -2.09
C PRO A 82 -22.55 5.14 -0.87
N LYS A 83 -21.86 6.25 -0.72
CA LYS A 83 -22.20 7.25 0.28
C LYS A 83 -23.27 8.20 -0.28
N THR A 84 -24.13 8.73 0.58
CA THR A 84 -25.12 9.74 0.20
C THR A 84 -24.56 11.12 0.53
N ALA A 85 -24.48 11.99 -0.46
CA ALA A 85 -24.10 13.38 -0.30
C ALA A 85 -25.25 14.22 0.32
N PRO A 86 -24.98 15.40 0.88
CA PRO A 86 -26.02 16.25 1.50
C PRO A 86 -27.18 16.63 0.56
N ASN A 87 -26.92 16.66 -0.74
CA ASN A 87 -27.95 16.91 -1.78
C ASN A 87 -28.74 15.66 -2.19
N GLY A 88 -28.57 14.53 -1.49
CA GLY A 88 -29.24 13.26 -1.75
C GLY A 88 -28.60 12.37 -2.83
N ASN A 89 -27.62 12.86 -3.57
CA ASN A 89 -26.96 12.09 -4.62
C ASN A 89 -26.04 11.00 -4.03
N LYS A 90 -25.95 9.87 -4.74
CA LYS A 90 -24.99 8.81 -4.41
C LYS A 90 -23.61 9.14 -4.95
N VAL A 91 -22.56 8.88 -4.15
CA VAL A 91 -21.18 9.12 -4.53
C VAL A 91 -20.27 7.98 -4.07
N PHE A 92 -19.16 7.79 -4.78
CA PHE A 92 -18.12 6.86 -4.37
C PHE A 92 -17.44 7.34 -3.09
N LYS A 93 -17.12 6.40 -2.18
CA LYS A 93 -16.40 6.69 -0.94
C LYS A 93 -14.95 7.09 -1.21
N PHE A 94 -14.27 6.39 -2.11
CA PHE A 94 -12.86 6.63 -2.41
C PHE A 94 -12.71 7.50 -3.66
N THR A 95 -11.57 8.18 -3.74
CA THR A 95 -11.19 8.99 -4.90
C THR A 95 -10.79 8.11 -6.10
N MET A 96 -10.87 8.67 -7.31
CA MET A 96 -10.72 7.93 -8.57
C MET A 96 -9.27 7.55 -8.93
N GLY A 97 -8.28 7.82 -8.08
CA GLY A 97 -6.88 7.53 -8.37
C GLY A 97 -6.60 6.07 -8.74
N MET A 98 -7.26 5.13 -8.06
CA MET A 98 -7.14 3.72 -8.40
C MET A 98 -7.82 3.39 -9.73
N SER A 99 -8.98 3.98 -10.04
CA SER A 99 -9.61 3.85 -11.36
C SER A 99 -8.68 4.32 -12.47
N MET A 100 -7.96 5.42 -12.29
CA MET A 100 -6.95 5.87 -13.26
C MET A 100 -5.85 4.82 -13.46
N ALA A 101 -5.34 4.23 -12.37
CA ALA A 101 -4.32 3.18 -12.45
C ALA A 101 -4.85 1.90 -13.11
N TYR A 102 -6.12 1.54 -12.88
CA TYR A 102 -6.75 0.37 -13.51
C TYR A 102 -7.13 0.58 -14.97
N SER A 103 -7.33 1.84 -15.41
CA SER A 103 -7.95 2.13 -16.70
C SER A 103 -7.31 1.43 -17.91
N PRO A 104 -5.96 1.33 -18.06
CA PRO A 104 -5.38 0.62 -19.20
C PRO A 104 -5.80 -0.85 -19.25
N PHE A 105 -5.81 -1.51 -18.10
CA PHE A 105 -6.17 -2.91 -17.97
C PHE A 105 -7.68 -3.14 -18.13
N PHE A 106 -8.49 -2.22 -17.61
CA PHE A 106 -9.94 -2.22 -17.81
C PHE A 106 -10.29 -2.16 -19.30
N PHE A 107 -9.70 -1.24 -20.05
CA PHE A 107 -10.03 -1.11 -21.48
C PHE A 107 -9.62 -2.33 -22.29
N VAL A 108 -8.49 -2.97 -21.98
CA VAL A 108 -8.08 -4.23 -22.60
C VAL A 108 -9.11 -5.34 -22.30
N ALA A 109 -9.51 -5.49 -21.02
CA ALA A 109 -10.52 -6.47 -20.63
C ALA A 109 -11.90 -6.17 -21.27
N HIS A 110 -12.26 -4.89 -21.36
CA HIS A 110 -13.53 -4.48 -21.98
C HIS A 110 -13.57 -4.76 -23.48
N ALA A 111 -12.49 -4.43 -24.19
CA ALA A 111 -12.36 -4.75 -25.61
C ALA A 111 -12.47 -6.27 -25.87
N TYR A 112 -11.75 -7.06 -25.07
CA TYR A 112 -11.85 -8.53 -25.12
C TYR A 112 -13.27 -9.04 -24.85
N SER A 113 -13.90 -8.50 -23.79
CA SER A 113 -15.25 -8.95 -23.41
C SER A 113 -16.32 -8.57 -24.43
N LYS A 114 -16.14 -7.50 -25.21
CA LYS A 114 -17.06 -7.11 -26.29
C LYS A 114 -17.07 -8.08 -27.48
N VAL A 115 -15.95 -8.71 -27.77
CA VAL A 115 -15.82 -9.67 -28.87
C VAL A 115 -15.98 -11.12 -28.41
N SER A 116 -16.06 -11.35 -27.10
CA SER A 116 -16.15 -12.70 -26.52
C SER A 116 -17.61 -13.12 -26.37
N GLU A 117 -17.99 -14.25 -26.94
CA GLU A 117 -19.31 -14.86 -26.70
C GLU A 117 -19.46 -15.43 -25.27
N LYS A 118 -18.31 -15.72 -24.61
CA LYS A 118 -18.29 -16.35 -23.29
C LYS A 118 -18.47 -15.37 -22.13
N TYR A 119 -18.04 -14.11 -22.28
CA TYR A 119 -17.97 -13.17 -21.17
C TYR A 119 -18.75 -11.89 -21.47
N LYS A 120 -19.64 -11.50 -20.54
CA LYS A 120 -20.41 -10.25 -20.64
C LYS A 120 -19.48 -9.03 -20.48
N ALA A 121 -19.66 -8.02 -21.34
CA ALA A 121 -18.94 -6.76 -21.28
C ALA A 121 -19.52 -5.78 -20.24
N ASN A 122 -19.81 -6.27 -19.02
CA ASN A 122 -20.50 -5.55 -17.94
C ASN A 122 -19.57 -4.90 -16.90
N GLY A 123 -18.26 -5.00 -17.07
CA GLY A 123 -17.28 -4.49 -16.11
C GLY A 123 -16.92 -5.42 -14.94
N PHE A 124 -17.63 -6.54 -14.75
CA PHE A 124 -17.50 -7.42 -13.57
C PHE A 124 -17.32 -8.90 -13.90
N SER A 125 -17.25 -9.25 -15.18
CA SER A 125 -16.96 -10.62 -15.60
C SER A 125 -15.47 -10.97 -15.40
N LYS A 126 -15.13 -12.26 -15.45
CA LYS A 126 -13.77 -12.78 -15.17
C LYS A 126 -12.62 -12.05 -15.86
N PRO A 127 -12.72 -11.62 -17.15
CA PRO A 127 -11.63 -10.88 -17.80
C PRO A 127 -11.24 -9.60 -17.06
N TYR A 128 -12.20 -8.87 -16.47
CA TYR A 128 -11.91 -7.65 -15.72
C TYR A 128 -11.19 -7.96 -14.41
N GLU A 129 -11.64 -8.97 -13.65
CA GLU A 129 -10.95 -9.38 -12.42
C GLU A 129 -9.52 -9.85 -12.68
N PHE A 130 -9.34 -10.64 -13.74
CA PHE A 130 -8.02 -11.09 -14.18
C PHE A 130 -7.13 -9.91 -14.56
N ALA A 131 -7.64 -8.97 -15.36
CA ALA A 131 -6.90 -7.81 -15.78
C ALA A 131 -6.47 -6.92 -14.60
N LEU A 132 -7.33 -6.75 -13.58
CA LEU A 132 -7.00 -6.03 -12.36
C LEU A 132 -5.91 -6.76 -11.55
N ALA A 133 -5.99 -8.08 -11.42
CA ALA A 133 -4.95 -8.86 -10.74
C ALA A 133 -3.59 -8.71 -11.42
N ILE A 134 -3.55 -8.79 -12.76
CA ILE A 134 -2.33 -8.58 -13.56
C ILE A 134 -1.84 -7.13 -13.47
N SER A 135 -2.74 -6.14 -13.39
CA SER A 135 -2.33 -4.73 -13.21
C SER A 135 -1.52 -4.52 -11.93
N CYS A 136 -1.88 -5.19 -10.84
CA CYS A 136 -1.12 -5.16 -9.60
C CYS A 136 0.32 -5.63 -9.81
N LEU A 137 0.51 -6.78 -10.45
CA LEU A 137 1.84 -7.32 -10.74
C LEU A 137 2.64 -6.39 -11.64
N PHE A 138 2.02 -5.86 -12.68
CA PHE A 138 2.66 -4.92 -13.59
C PHE A 138 3.21 -3.71 -12.83
N TYR A 139 2.36 -3.02 -12.06
CA TYR A 139 2.80 -1.85 -11.31
C TYR A 139 3.84 -2.20 -10.25
N LEU A 140 3.68 -3.33 -9.55
CA LEU A 140 4.64 -3.77 -8.54
C LEU A 140 6.02 -4.03 -9.14
N ILE A 141 6.10 -4.70 -10.30
CA ILE A 141 7.37 -4.96 -11.00
C ILE A 141 8.02 -3.63 -11.42
N VAL A 142 7.24 -2.69 -11.96
CA VAL A 142 7.72 -1.34 -12.31
C VAL A 142 8.23 -0.62 -11.05
N GLY A 143 7.49 -0.69 -9.94
CA GLY A 143 7.90 -0.11 -8.67
C GLY A 143 9.22 -0.69 -8.16
N LEU A 144 9.37 -2.02 -8.20
CA LEU A 144 10.60 -2.72 -7.80
C LEU A 144 11.80 -2.33 -8.68
N PHE A 145 11.58 -2.16 -9.98
CA PHE A 145 12.63 -1.69 -10.89
C PHE A 145 13.12 -0.29 -10.51
N PHE A 146 12.23 0.63 -10.19
CA PHE A 146 12.62 1.97 -9.76
C PHE A 146 13.22 1.97 -8.35
N LEU A 147 12.69 1.16 -7.43
CA LEU A 147 13.26 0.97 -6.11
C LEU A 147 14.68 0.40 -6.17
N ARG A 148 14.92 -0.59 -7.04
CA ARG A 148 16.29 -1.08 -7.33
C ARG A 148 17.22 0.06 -7.73
N LYS A 149 16.78 0.94 -8.63
CA LYS A 149 17.58 2.10 -9.05
C LYS A 149 17.88 3.07 -7.89
N VAL A 150 16.95 3.24 -6.95
CA VAL A 150 17.17 4.03 -5.72
C VAL A 150 18.22 3.36 -4.85
N LEU A 151 18.05 2.07 -4.55
CA LEU A 151 18.92 1.32 -3.66
C LEU A 151 20.36 1.24 -4.17
N LEU A 152 20.56 1.05 -5.47
CA LEU A 152 21.88 1.03 -6.12
C LEU A 152 22.61 2.38 -6.10
N LEU A 153 21.96 3.48 -5.71
CA LEU A 153 22.65 4.75 -5.47
C LEU A 153 23.45 4.73 -4.16
N TYR A 154 23.12 3.83 -3.24
CA TYR A 154 23.64 3.80 -1.88
C TYR A 154 24.25 2.45 -1.49
N PHE A 155 23.86 1.36 -2.16
CA PHE A 155 24.23 0.00 -1.79
C PHE A 155 24.72 -0.81 -2.99
N ASN A 156 25.46 -1.88 -2.72
CA ASN A 156 25.87 -2.84 -3.74
C ASN A 156 24.72 -3.78 -4.16
N GLU A 157 24.96 -4.59 -5.17
CA GLU A 157 23.97 -5.51 -5.76
C GLU A 157 23.42 -6.51 -4.72
N ALA A 158 24.24 -7.05 -3.82
CA ALA A 158 23.79 -8.04 -2.83
C ALA A 158 22.84 -7.43 -1.78
N ILE A 159 23.17 -6.26 -1.23
CA ILE A 159 22.33 -5.55 -0.28
C ILE A 159 21.03 -5.10 -0.96
N THR A 160 21.12 -4.60 -2.18
CA THR A 160 19.95 -4.21 -2.98
C THR A 160 19.04 -5.42 -3.22
N ALA A 161 19.58 -6.57 -3.61
CA ALA A 161 18.83 -7.81 -3.81
C ALA A 161 18.08 -8.24 -2.53
N LEU A 162 18.78 -8.28 -1.40
CA LEU A 162 18.20 -8.63 -0.10
C LEU A 162 17.12 -7.65 0.33
N ALA A 163 17.34 -6.34 0.16
CA ALA A 163 16.36 -5.31 0.52
C ALA A 163 15.08 -5.45 -0.33
N LEU A 164 15.20 -5.66 -1.65
CA LEU A 164 14.06 -5.90 -2.54
C LEU A 164 13.28 -7.14 -2.16
N PHE A 165 13.98 -8.27 -1.94
CA PHE A 165 13.36 -9.54 -1.56
C PHE A 165 12.61 -9.41 -0.24
N THR A 166 13.28 -8.86 0.79
CA THR A 166 12.69 -8.67 2.10
C THR A 166 11.45 -7.79 2.07
N THR A 167 11.55 -6.65 1.40
CA THR A 167 10.44 -5.70 1.32
C THR A 167 9.22 -6.32 0.63
N THR A 168 9.43 -7.19 -0.34
CA THR A 168 8.32 -7.77 -1.12
C THR A 168 7.80 -9.06 -0.51
N ILE A 169 8.68 -10.01 -0.18
CA ILE A 169 8.30 -11.36 0.26
C ILE A 169 8.24 -11.45 1.79
N GLY A 170 9.10 -10.70 2.49
CA GLY A 170 9.18 -10.71 3.96
C GLY A 170 8.20 -9.79 4.66
N THR A 171 7.25 -9.18 3.95
CA THR A 171 6.25 -8.28 4.51
C THR A 171 4.84 -8.62 4.04
N ASN A 172 3.84 -7.99 4.65
CA ASN A 172 2.45 -8.16 4.22
C ASN A 172 2.16 -7.60 2.81
N LEU A 173 3.12 -6.94 2.14
CA LEU A 173 3.03 -6.63 0.70
C LEU A 173 2.84 -7.90 -0.13
N PHE A 174 3.46 -9.02 0.26
CA PHE A 174 3.27 -10.32 -0.40
C PHE A 174 1.81 -10.77 -0.39
N PHE A 175 1.12 -10.65 0.75
CA PHE A 175 -0.31 -10.96 0.85
C PHE A 175 -1.13 -10.06 -0.08
N TYR A 176 -0.91 -8.74 -0.05
CA TYR A 176 -1.67 -7.79 -0.86
C TYR A 176 -1.33 -7.87 -2.36
N ALA A 177 -0.14 -8.34 -2.72
CA ALA A 177 0.19 -8.59 -4.12
C ALA A 177 -0.39 -9.90 -4.67
N THR A 178 -0.80 -10.84 -3.81
CA THR A 178 -1.20 -12.19 -4.26
C THR A 178 -2.63 -12.58 -3.89
N SER A 179 -3.12 -12.21 -2.71
CA SER A 179 -4.45 -12.59 -2.21
C SER A 179 -5.49 -11.47 -2.38
N GLU A 180 -5.07 -10.22 -2.25
CA GLU A 180 -5.92 -9.03 -2.43
C GLU A 180 -5.27 -8.03 -3.42
N PRO A 181 -4.94 -8.46 -4.65
CA PRO A 181 -4.13 -7.66 -5.60
C PRO A 181 -4.82 -6.37 -6.07
N CYS A 182 -6.14 -6.26 -5.91
CA CYS A 182 -6.86 -5.06 -6.30
C CYS A 182 -6.90 -3.97 -5.21
N MET A 183 -6.25 -4.19 -4.05
CA MET A 183 -6.12 -3.13 -3.04
C MET A 183 -5.06 -2.10 -3.43
N SER A 184 -5.24 -0.85 -2.99
CA SER A 184 -4.40 0.30 -3.38
C SER A 184 -2.92 0.19 -2.97
N HIS A 185 -2.58 -0.69 -2.03
CA HIS A 185 -1.29 -0.69 -1.34
C HIS A 185 -0.09 -0.99 -2.24
N ALA A 186 -0.17 -2.02 -3.10
CA ALA A 186 0.91 -2.36 -4.03
C ALA A 186 1.11 -1.26 -5.09
N TYR A 187 0.04 -0.57 -5.48
CA TYR A 187 0.09 0.56 -6.42
C TYR A 187 0.76 1.78 -5.76
N SER A 188 0.34 2.14 -4.54
CA SER A 188 0.95 3.22 -3.77
C SER A 188 2.44 2.97 -3.55
N PHE A 189 2.84 1.76 -3.11
CA PHE A 189 4.24 1.35 -3.01
C PHE A 189 5.01 1.64 -4.29
N SER A 190 4.43 1.30 -5.43
CA SER A 190 5.07 1.43 -6.74
C SER A 190 5.23 2.87 -7.17
N PHE A 191 4.16 3.66 -7.11
CA PHE A 191 4.21 5.07 -7.48
C PHE A 191 5.09 5.89 -6.53
N ILE A 192 5.10 5.57 -5.23
CA ILE A 192 5.99 6.18 -4.26
C ILE A 192 7.46 5.83 -4.55
N SER A 193 7.76 4.58 -4.93
CA SER A 193 9.12 4.18 -5.31
C SER A 193 9.62 4.94 -6.55
N ILE A 194 8.75 5.15 -7.54
CA ILE A 194 9.05 5.96 -8.73
C ILE A 194 9.24 7.43 -8.34
N PHE A 195 8.37 7.96 -7.48
CA PHE A 195 8.44 9.35 -7.00
C PHE A 195 9.76 9.64 -6.27
N ILE A 196 10.20 8.75 -5.36
CA ILE A 196 11.48 8.86 -4.66
C ILE A 196 12.65 8.90 -5.66
N PHE A 197 12.66 7.98 -6.64
CA PHE A 197 13.70 7.96 -7.68
C PHE A 197 13.74 9.26 -8.47
N LEU A 198 12.60 9.73 -8.95
CA LEU A 198 12.53 10.97 -9.72
C LEU A 198 12.90 12.20 -8.90
N SER A 199 12.52 12.26 -7.62
CA SER A 199 12.89 13.33 -6.70
C SER A 199 14.40 13.41 -6.52
N ILE A 200 15.08 12.27 -6.26
CA ILE A 200 16.55 12.22 -6.16
C ILE A 200 17.20 12.66 -7.48
N LYS A 201 16.68 12.23 -8.62
CA LYS A 201 17.21 12.63 -9.93
C LYS A 201 16.92 14.09 -10.28
N TRP A 202 15.81 14.63 -9.81
CA TRP A 202 15.47 16.05 -9.98
C TRP A 202 16.40 16.95 -9.15
N HIS A 203 16.70 16.60 -7.90
CA HIS A 203 17.66 17.32 -7.08
C HIS A 203 19.05 17.44 -7.75
N LYS A 204 19.48 16.37 -8.44
CA LYS A 204 20.76 16.39 -9.16
C LYS A 204 20.74 17.26 -10.43
N ARG A 205 19.60 17.24 -11.17
CA ARG A 205 19.43 17.99 -12.43
C ARG A 205 17.95 18.25 -12.64
N GLN A 206 17.53 19.51 -12.51
CA GLN A 206 16.16 20.00 -12.63
C GLN A 206 15.79 20.12 -14.13
N THR A 207 15.26 19.03 -14.72
CA THR A 207 14.77 19.03 -16.11
C THR A 207 13.24 19.10 -16.14
N ILE A 208 12.68 19.78 -17.14
CA ILE A 208 11.24 19.91 -17.32
C ILE A 208 10.51 18.57 -17.37
N LYS A 209 11.09 17.56 -18.03
CA LYS A 209 10.53 16.20 -18.09
C LYS A 209 10.33 15.59 -16.70
N LYS A 210 11.34 15.70 -15.83
CA LYS A 210 11.23 15.19 -14.45
C LYS A 210 10.23 15.99 -13.63
N THR A 211 10.19 17.31 -13.82
CA THR A 211 9.25 18.22 -13.18
C THR A 211 7.81 17.81 -13.49
N ILE A 212 7.49 17.59 -14.77
CA ILE A 212 6.17 17.12 -15.21
C ILE A 212 5.84 15.75 -14.59
N LEU A 213 6.76 14.79 -14.68
CA LEU A 213 6.54 13.45 -14.14
C LEU A 213 6.32 13.44 -12.62
N ILE A 214 7.07 14.27 -11.86
CA ILE A 214 6.87 14.43 -10.42
C ILE A 214 5.48 15.02 -10.15
N GLY A 215 5.07 16.05 -10.90
CA GLY A 215 3.74 16.63 -10.77
C GLY A 215 2.62 15.62 -11.00
N LEU A 216 2.66 14.89 -12.12
CA LEU A 216 1.68 13.83 -12.44
C LEU A 216 1.62 12.75 -11.34
N LEU A 217 2.79 12.28 -10.89
CA LEU A 217 2.86 11.28 -9.82
C LEU A 217 2.34 11.81 -8.49
N SER A 218 2.63 13.07 -8.15
CA SER A 218 2.12 13.70 -6.91
C SER A 218 0.60 13.71 -6.89
N GLY A 219 -0.03 14.14 -7.99
CA GLY A 219 -1.49 14.11 -8.12
C GLY A 219 -2.05 12.69 -7.99
N LEU A 220 -1.44 11.73 -8.67
CA LEU A 220 -1.90 10.33 -8.64
C LEU A 220 -1.72 9.69 -7.26
N ILE A 221 -0.59 9.88 -6.59
CA ILE A 221 -0.31 9.36 -5.24
C ILE A 221 -1.36 9.87 -4.24
N VAL A 222 -1.67 11.17 -4.30
CA VAL A 222 -2.68 11.79 -3.42
C VAL A 222 -4.09 11.29 -3.76
N LEU A 223 -4.44 11.15 -5.05
CA LEU A 223 -5.73 10.60 -5.44
C LEU A 223 -5.88 9.12 -5.10
N ILE A 224 -4.83 8.32 -5.13
CA ILE A 224 -4.92 6.91 -4.70
C ILE A 224 -5.22 6.84 -3.21
N ARG A 225 -4.49 7.61 -2.39
CA ARG A 225 -4.68 7.70 -0.95
C ARG A 225 -4.24 9.07 -0.44
N PRO A 226 -5.17 9.95 0.01
CA PRO A 226 -4.82 11.29 0.47
C PRO A 226 -3.75 11.34 1.57
N VAL A 227 -3.71 10.34 2.46
CA VAL A 227 -2.69 10.24 3.52
C VAL A 227 -1.26 10.11 2.97
N ASN A 228 -1.09 9.65 1.75
CA ASN A 228 0.21 9.56 1.10
C ASN A 228 0.80 10.92 0.70
N LEU A 229 0.06 12.03 0.89
CA LEU A 229 0.59 13.40 0.76
C LEU A 229 1.90 13.58 1.54
N VAL A 230 2.08 12.85 2.64
CA VAL A 230 3.29 12.89 3.49
C VAL A 230 4.57 12.62 2.68
N ILE A 231 4.54 11.77 1.66
CA ILE A 231 5.75 11.48 0.86
C ILE A 231 6.22 12.68 0.03
N LEU A 232 5.32 13.64 -0.26
CA LEU A 232 5.68 14.85 -0.99
C LEU A 232 6.66 15.74 -0.20
N LEU A 233 6.82 15.52 1.10
CA LEU A 233 7.86 16.15 1.92
C LEU A 233 9.27 15.65 1.57
N PHE A 234 9.40 14.48 0.95
CA PHE A 234 10.69 13.85 0.66
C PHE A 234 11.66 14.76 -0.11
N PRO A 235 11.29 15.36 -1.25
CA PRO A 235 12.20 16.25 -1.98
C PRO A 235 12.59 17.50 -1.17
N PHE A 236 11.73 18.03 -0.29
CA PHE A 236 12.04 19.23 0.49
C PHE A 236 13.11 19.00 1.56
N PHE A 237 13.16 17.80 2.14
CA PHE A 237 14.12 17.44 3.18
C PHE A 237 15.31 16.62 2.68
N LEU A 238 15.31 16.20 1.41
CA LEU A 238 16.41 15.47 0.81
C LEU A 238 17.68 16.32 0.80
N GLY A 239 18.76 15.82 1.39
CA GLY A 239 20.04 16.53 1.45
C GLY A 239 20.24 17.41 2.69
N VAL A 240 19.19 17.63 3.48
CA VAL A 240 19.25 18.47 4.69
C VAL A 240 19.97 17.72 5.80
N VAL A 241 21.06 18.34 6.33
CA VAL A 241 21.85 17.83 7.44
C VAL A 241 22.00 18.83 8.60
N ASN A 242 21.77 20.13 8.32
CA ASN A 242 21.85 21.24 9.26
C ASN A 242 21.03 22.45 8.72
N LEU A 243 21.00 23.54 9.47
CA LEU A 243 20.26 24.75 9.08
C LEU A 243 20.78 25.38 7.78
N SER A 244 22.10 25.32 7.50
CA SER A 244 22.65 25.83 6.23
C SER A 244 22.12 25.05 5.05
N SER A 245 22.16 23.71 5.09
CA SER A 245 21.66 22.86 4.01
C SER A 245 20.12 22.93 3.86
N LEU A 246 19.37 23.22 4.94
CA LEU A 246 17.96 23.52 4.88
C LEU A 246 17.71 24.83 4.11
N LYS A 247 18.51 25.87 4.39
CA LYS A 247 18.45 27.16 3.70
C LYS A 247 18.81 27.01 2.21
N GLU A 248 19.85 26.22 1.92
CA GLU A 248 20.23 25.89 0.54
C GLU A 248 19.12 25.20 -0.24
N ASN A 249 18.43 24.21 0.37
CA ASN A 249 17.27 23.57 -0.23
C ASN A 249 16.13 24.56 -0.46
N PHE A 250 15.84 25.41 0.52
CA PHE A 250 14.81 26.45 0.37
C PHE A 250 15.11 27.38 -0.79
N ASN A 251 16.38 27.83 -0.89
CA ASN A 251 16.84 28.66 -2.00
C ASN A 251 16.74 27.94 -3.34
N LEU A 252 17.06 26.64 -3.40
CA LEU A 252 16.89 25.84 -4.61
C LEU A 252 15.44 25.86 -5.07
N PHE A 253 14.47 25.63 -4.18
CA PHE A 253 13.05 25.65 -4.52
C PHE A 253 12.57 27.06 -4.88
N ALA A 254 13.04 28.09 -4.18
CA ALA A 254 12.74 29.47 -4.50
C ALA A 254 13.25 29.87 -5.90
N LEU A 255 14.48 29.51 -6.24
CA LEU A 255 15.04 29.75 -7.58
C LEU A 255 14.31 28.95 -8.67
N LYS A 256 13.76 27.79 -8.34
CA LYS A 256 13.05 26.92 -9.27
C LYS A 256 11.51 27.05 -9.17
N TRP A 257 11.00 28.16 -8.63
CA TRP A 257 9.55 28.39 -8.43
C TRP A 257 8.70 28.13 -9.69
N LYS A 258 9.20 28.45 -10.90
CA LYS A 258 8.50 28.15 -12.16
C LYS A 258 8.32 26.64 -12.34
N GLN A 259 9.31 25.82 -11.95
CA GLN A 259 9.17 24.36 -12.02
C GLN A 259 8.21 23.85 -10.93
N LEU A 260 8.14 24.48 -9.76
CA LEU A 260 7.13 24.14 -8.75
C LEU A 260 5.72 24.43 -9.26
N LEU A 261 5.51 25.54 -9.96
CA LEU A 261 4.23 25.82 -10.62
C LEU A 261 3.89 24.77 -11.67
N VAL A 262 4.86 24.33 -12.46
CA VAL A 262 4.66 23.24 -13.42
C VAL A 262 4.31 21.93 -12.68
N MET A 263 4.98 21.57 -11.58
CA MET A 263 4.62 20.41 -10.77
C MET A 263 3.19 20.51 -10.23
N ALA A 264 2.83 21.66 -9.66
CA ALA A 264 1.49 21.91 -9.14
C ALA A 264 0.43 21.85 -10.24
N PHE A 265 0.68 22.42 -11.41
CA PHE A 265 -0.21 22.36 -12.55
C PHE A 265 -0.48 20.92 -13.02
N PHE A 266 0.57 20.11 -13.19
CA PHE A 266 0.40 18.71 -13.62
C PHE A 266 -0.21 17.83 -12.51
N ALA A 267 0.03 18.12 -11.23
CA ALA A 267 -0.69 17.46 -10.14
C ALA A 267 -2.18 17.84 -10.16
N PHE A 268 -2.48 19.11 -10.39
CA PHE A 268 -3.86 19.61 -10.51
C PHE A 268 -4.61 18.97 -11.69
N ILE A 269 -3.98 18.84 -12.87
CA ILE A 269 -4.59 18.15 -14.03
C ILE A 269 -5.04 16.72 -13.65
N VAL A 270 -4.22 15.99 -12.88
CA VAL A 270 -4.58 14.62 -12.44
C VAL A 270 -5.74 14.65 -11.43
N ILE A 271 -5.79 15.66 -10.55
CA ILE A 271 -6.83 15.80 -9.52
C ILE A 271 -8.13 16.38 -10.10
N LEU A 272 -8.06 17.15 -11.16
CA LEU A 272 -9.20 17.89 -11.73
C LEU A 272 -10.43 17.03 -12.05
N PRO A 273 -10.34 15.82 -12.64
CA PRO A 273 -11.51 14.96 -12.86
C PRO A 273 -12.26 14.61 -11.58
N GLN A 274 -11.54 14.42 -10.46
CA GLN A 274 -12.14 14.19 -9.16
C GLN A 274 -12.88 15.40 -8.63
N LEU A 275 -12.30 16.59 -8.79
CA LEU A 275 -12.95 17.86 -8.37
C LEU A 275 -14.21 18.11 -9.17
N ILE A 276 -14.19 17.89 -10.49
CA ILE A 276 -15.36 18.00 -11.38
C ILE A 276 -16.45 16.99 -10.94
N TYR A 277 -16.07 15.75 -10.66
CA TYR A 277 -17.00 14.75 -10.15
C TYR A 277 -17.68 15.19 -8.85
N TRP A 278 -16.90 15.64 -7.86
CA TRP A 278 -17.47 16.14 -6.61
C TRP A 278 -18.37 17.33 -6.83
N LYS A 279 -17.93 18.33 -7.64
CA LYS A 279 -18.77 19.51 -7.93
C LYS A 279 -20.10 19.13 -8.57
N ALA A 280 -20.09 18.21 -9.53
CA ALA A 280 -21.29 17.77 -10.24
C ALA A 280 -22.26 17.02 -9.33
N PHE A 281 -21.76 16.12 -8.46
CA PHE A 281 -22.61 15.19 -7.70
C PHE A 281 -22.84 15.60 -6.24
N THR A 282 -22.03 16.51 -5.68
CA THR A 282 -22.20 16.95 -4.28
C THR A 282 -22.44 18.46 -4.15
N GLY A 283 -22.27 19.22 -5.24
CA GLY A 283 -22.31 20.68 -5.22
C GLY A 283 -21.02 21.36 -4.72
N SER A 284 -20.06 20.62 -4.15
CA SER A 284 -18.82 21.13 -3.56
C SER A 284 -17.59 20.69 -4.37
N TRP A 285 -16.60 21.60 -4.58
CA TRP A 285 -15.36 21.27 -5.26
C TRP A 285 -14.50 20.25 -4.49
N VAL A 286 -14.52 20.32 -3.17
CA VAL A 286 -13.87 19.34 -2.29
C VAL A 286 -14.93 18.76 -1.37
N TYR A 287 -15.02 17.43 -1.33
CA TYR A 287 -16.03 16.72 -0.54
C TYR A 287 -15.40 15.63 0.31
N HIS A 288 -15.74 15.62 1.61
CA HIS A 288 -15.32 14.57 2.53
C HIS A 288 -16.23 13.34 2.41
N SER A 289 -15.93 12.48 1.45
CA SER A 289 -16.76 11.32 1.10
C SER A 289 -16.78 10.20 2.16
N TYR A 290 -15.99 10.30 3.21
CA TYR A 290 -16.02 9.38 4.36
C TYR A 290 -17.12 9.70 5.37
N VAL A 291 -17.76 10.88 5.26
CA VAL A 291 -18.92 11.35 6.04
C VAL A 291 -18.62 11.38 7.55
N ASP A 292 -18.89 10.28 8.27
CA ASP A 292 -18.77 10.12 9.73
C ASP A 292 -17.44 9.50 10.18
N GLU A 293 -16.48 9.34 9.28
CA GLU A 293 -15.17 8.75 9.55
C GLU A 293 -14.10 9.85 9.64
N HIS A 294 -13.44 10.01 10.79
CA HIS A 294 -12.56 11.14 11.07
C HIS A 294 -11.20 10.73 11.64
N PHE A 295 -10.25 11.67 11.63
CA PHE A 295 -8.98 11.55 12.35
C PHE A 295 -9.09 12.17 13.73
N PHE A 296 -8.65 11.45 14.75
CA PHE A 296 -8.59 11.95 16.13
C PHE A 296 -7.15 12.33 16.49
N PHE A 297 -6.68 13.46 15.96
CA PHE A 297 -5.29 13.90 16.11
C PHE A 297 -4.83 14.07 17.57
N LEU A 298 -5.70 14.41 18.49
CA LEU A 298 -5.37 14.51 19.91
C LEU A 298 -5.42 13.16 20.66
N LYS A 299 -5.81 12.09 19.96
CA LYS A 299 -5.96 10.74 20.51
C LYS A 299 -5.31 9.67 19.63
N PRO A 300 -4.00 9.75 19.33
CA PRO A 300 -3.33 8.75 18.50
C PRO A 300 -3.23 7.40 19.23
N HIS A 301 -3.37 6.31 18.48
CA HIS A 301 -3.25 4.93 18.96
C HIS A 301 -1.87 4.35 18.63
N PHE A 302 -0.79 4.99 19.06
CA PHE A 302 0.59 4.61 18.68
C PHE A 302 0.95 3.19 19.08
N LEU A 303 0.67 2.81 20.34
CA LEU A 303 1.07 1.50 20.88
C LEU A 303 0.27 0.40 20.21
N GLU A 304 -1.02 0.60 20.06
CA GLU A 304 -1.91 -0.35 19.40
C GLU A 304 -1.57 -0.50 17.92
N PHE A 305 -1.28 0.61 17.24
CA PHE A 305 -0.85 0.64 15.85
C PHE A 305 0.45 -0.15 15.62
N LEU A 306 1.40 -0.06 16.56
CA LEU A 306 2.68 -0.74 16.45
C LEU A 306 2.66 -2.18 16.95
N PHE A 307 1.98 -2.47 18.07
CA PHE A 307 2.19 -3.69 18.86
C PHE A 307 0.93 -4.49 19.17
N SER A 308 -0.27 -4.07 18.77
CA SER A 308 -1.48 -4.83 19.04
C SER A 308 -1.52 -6.16 18.28
N TYR A 309 -1.99 -7.22 18.93
CA TYR A 309 -2.27 -8.49 18.27
C TYR A 309 -3.43 -8.40 17.29
N ARG A 310 -4.26 -7.35 17.36
CA ARG A 310 -5.30 -7.10 16.36
C ARG A 310 -4.72 -6.88 14.97
N LYS A 311 -3.80 -5.90 14.81
CA LYS A 311 -3.20 -5.51 13.52
C LYS A 311 -1.80 -4.89 13.63
N GLY A 312 -1.18 -4.91 14.81
CA GLY A 312 0.08 -4.20 15.06
C GLY A 312 1.12 -4.39 13.97
N TRP A 313 1.69 -3.28 13.51
CA TRP A 313 2.65 -3.28 12.40
C TRP A 313 3.83 -4.22 12.64
N LEU A 314 4.44 -4.14 13.82
CA LEU A 314 5.64 -4.91 14.17
C LEU A 314 5.32 -6.36 14.60
N ILE A 315 4.06 -6.67 14.97
CA ILE A 315 3.62 -8.04 15.24
C ILE A 315 3.46 -8.84 13.94
N TYR A 316 2.87 -8.23 12.91
CA TYR A 316 2.58 -8.90 11.64
C TYR A 316 3.64 -8.65 10.55
N THR A 317 4.56 -7.73 10.78
CA THR A 317 5.67 -7.45 9.88
C THR A 317 6.95 -7.16 10.69
N PRO A 318 7.43 -8.12 11.50
CA PRO A 318 8.52 -7.88 12.45
C PRO A 318 9.84 -7.51 11.78
N VAL A 319 10.05 -7.87 10.53
CA VAL A 319 11.23 -7.47 9.75
C VAL A 319 11.39 -5.95 9.65
N MET A 320 10.30 -5.18 9.83
CA MET A 320 10.34 -3.71 9.81
C MET A 320 11.02 -3.09 11.04
N ILE A 321 11.25 -3.87 12.10
CA ILE A 321 12.14 -3.47 13.21
C ILE A 321 13.53 -3.12 12.65
N PHE A 322 14.04 -3.90 11.69
CA PHE A 322 15.31 -3.64 11.04
C PHE A 322 15.29 -2.38 10.15
N ALA A 323 14.13 -2.01 9.60
CA ALA A 323 13.98 -0.73 8.92
C ALA A 323 14.11 0.44 9.91
N LEU A 324 13.50 0.35 11.09
CA LEU A 324 13.61 1.38 12.13
C LEU A 324 15.05 1.51 12.65
N ILE A 325 15.74 0.39 12.90
CA ILE A 325 17.17 0.38 13.27
C ILE A 325 18.02 0.97 12.13
N GLY A 326 17.76 0.59 10.89
CA GLY A 326 18.48 1.09 9.71
C GLY A 326 18.28 2.59 9.48
N LEU A 327 17.10 3.12 9.81
CA LEU A 327 16.84 4.56 9.83
C LEU A 327 17.80 5.27 10.81
N LEU A 328 17.96 4.76 12.02
CA LEU A 328 18.89 5.33 13.01
C LEU A 328 20.33 5.21 12.55
N ILE A 329 20.72 4.10 11.92
CA ILE A 329 22.06 3.89 11.36
C ILE A 329 22.35 4.91 10.24
N SER A 330 21.35 5.31 9.47
CA SER A 330 21.50 6.28 8.38
C SER A 330 22.04 7.64 8.87
N PHE A 331 21.80 8.00 10.13
CA PHE A 331 22.34 9.22 10.75
C PHE A 331 23.86 9.30 10.67
N LYS A 332 24.55 8.16 10.86
CA LYS A 332 26.02 8.10 10.76
C LYS A 332 26.50 7.91 9.31
N ASN A 333 25.81 7.07 8.54
CA ASN A 333 26.28 6.60 7.24
C ASN A 333 25.86 7.50 6.07
N GLN A 334 24.70 8.15 6.15
CA GLN A 334 24.16 8.96 5.06
C GLN A 334 23.23 10.06 5.62
N LYS A 335 23.81 11.04 6.31
CA LYS A 335 23.08 12.15 6.96
C LYS A 335 22.07 12.83 6.04
N LYS A 336 22.37 12.92 4.73
CA LYS A 336 21.46 13.53 3.72
C LYS A 336 20.13 12.83 3.55
N LEU A 337 20.01 11.56 3.96
CA LEU A 337 18.76 10.78 3.93
C LEU A 337 18.10 10.67 5.31
N PHE A 338 18.86 10.89 6.39
CA PHE A 338 18.36 10.69 7.75
C PHE A 338 17.11 11.53 8.05
N LEU A 339 17.18 12.83 7.79
CA LEU A 339 16.10 13.75 8.14
C LEU A 339 14.79 13.41 7.39
N PRO A 340 14.77 13.25 6.06
CA PRO A 340 13.54 12.84 5.37
C PRO A 340 13.04 11.47 5.82
N LEU A 341 13.95 10.49 6.08
CA LEU A 341 13.55 9.18 6.60
C LEU A 341 12.88 9.29 7.96
N LEU A 342 13.41 10.10 8.86
CA LEU A 342 12.87 10.29 10.21
C LEU A 342 11.54 11.04 10.20
N LEU A 343 11.50 12.22 9.58
CA LEU A 343 10.30 13.08 9.59
C LEU A 343 9.11 12.40 8.91
N ILE A 344 9.31 11.82 7.72
CA ILE A 344 8.24 11.13 7.01
C ILE A 344 7.75 9.93 7.81
N SER A 345 8.66 9.17 8.46
CA SER A 345 8.25 8.03 9.31
C SER A 345 7.40 8.48 10.49
N ILE A 346 7.82 9.53 11.20
CA ILE A 346 7.09 10.06 12.36
C ILE A 346 5.71 10.55 11.93
N VAL A 347 5.66 11.41 10.90
CA VAL A 347 4.40 12.00 10.42
C VAL A 347 3.46 10.93 9.88
N ASN A 348 3.98 9.95 9.12
CA ASN A 348 3.16 8.87 8.56
C ASN A 348 2.57 7.99 9.67
N ILE A 349 3.37 7.53 10.63
CA ILE A 349 2.90 6.72 11.76
C ILE A 349 1.89 7.52 12.59
N TYR A 350 2.16 8.80 12.86
CA TYR A 350 1.26 9.68 13.60
C TYR A 350 -0.10 9.77 12.90
N ILE A 351 -0.15 10.20 11.64
CA ILE A 351 -1.41 10.37 10.91
C ILE A 351 -2.19 9.06 10.83
N LEU A 352 -1.51 7.95 10.51
CA LEU A 352 -2.17 6.65 10.39
C LEU A 352 -2.71 6.15 11.73
N SER A 353 -2.03 6.42 12.85
CA SER A 353 -2.49 6.05 14.19
C SER A 353 -3.64 6.91 14.72
N CYS A 354 -3.88 8.09 14.10
CA CYS A 354 -5.00 8.98 14.45
C CYS A 354 -6.32 8.60 13.77
N TRP A 355 -6.31 7.66 12.83
CA TRP A 355 -7.52 7.25 12.11
C TRP A 355 -8.51 6.56 13.07
N TRP A 356 -9.80 6.89 12.99
CA TRP A 356 -10.84 6.33 13.87
C TRP A 356 -10.83 4.80 13.94
N CYS A 357 -10.58 4.15 12.81
CA CYS A 357 -10.39 2.72 12.69
C CYS A 357 -8.89 2.43 12.54
N TRP A 358 -8.10 2.67 13.62
CA TRP A 358 -6.65 2.53 13.61
C TRP A 358 -6.16 1.14 13.18
N TRP A 359 -7.01 0.12 13.29
CA TRP A 359 -6.73 -1.26 12.81
C TRP A 359 -7.07 -1.45 11.34
N TYR A 360 -7.65 -0.46 10.65
CA TYR A 360 -7.99 -0.44 9.22
C TYR A 360 -8.92 -1.58 8.77
N GLY A 361 -9.86 -2.00 9.65
CA GLY A 361 -10.90 -2.96 9.34
C GLY A 361 -10.38 -4.34 8.94
N GLY A 362 -11.07 -4.98 8.01
CA GLY A 362 -10.70 -6.28 7.46
C GLY A 362 -9.38 -6.22 6.71
N SER A 363 -8.30 -6.72 7.31
CA SER A 363 -6.95 -6.62 6.75
C SER A 363 -6.03 -7.74 7.23
N PHE A 364 -4.82 -7.81 6.65
CA PHE A 364 -3.68 -8.57 7.19
C PHE A 364 -2.62 -7.58 7.64
N GLY A 365 -2.37 -7.55 8.94
CA GLY A 365 -1.45 -6.61 9.57
C GLY A 365 -1.81 -5.14 9.29
N MET A 366 -0.87 -4.25 9.50
CA MET A 366 -1.05 -2.81 9.31
C MET A 366 -0.90 -2.43 7.82
N ARG A 367 -1.96 -2.72 7.04
CA ARG A 367 -1.97 -2.56 5.57
C ARG A 367 -1.55 -1.16 5.06
N PRO A 368 -1.90 -0.02 5.70
CA PRO A 368 -1.52 1.28 5.16
C PRO A 368 -0.01 1.57 5.22
N MET A 369 0.76 0.85 6.05
CA MET A 369 2.22 0.98 6.08
C MET A 369 2.90 0.46 4.82
N ILE A 370 2.24 -0.43 4.07
CA ILE A 370 2.74 -0.99 2.80
C ILE A 370 3.06 0.10 1.79
N ASP A 371 2.25 1.15 1.77
CA ASP A 371 2.40 2.27 0.84
C ASP A 371 3.83 2.86 0.91
N MET A 372 4.41 2.91 2.12
CA MET A 372 5.75 3.45 2.39
C MET A 372 6.86 2.39 2.40
N TYR A 373 6.60 1.13 2.06
CA TYR A 373 7.66 0.10 2.13
C TYR A 373 8.80 0.33 1.13
N GLY A 374 8.55 0.97 -0.02
CA GLY A 374 9.62 1.41 -0.91
C GLY A 374 10.56 2.43 -0.27
N PHE A 375 10.03 3.29 0.56
CA PHE A 375 10.77 4.25 1.36
C PHE A 375 11.54 3.56 2.51
N TYR A 376 10.91 2.63 3.25
CA TYR A 376 11.57 1.85 4.31
C TYR A 376 12.61 0.85 3.78
N ALA A 377 12.53 0.44 2.52
CA ALA A 377 13.55 -0.39 1.89
C ALA A 377 14.93 0.25 1.89
N ILE A 378 15.00 1.58 1.82
CA ILE A 378 16.27 2.34 1.94
C ILE A 378 16.86 2.13 3.35
N SER A 379 16.03 2.21 4.37
CA SER A 379 16.43 1.97 5.76
C SER A 379 16.86 0.52 5.99
N ILE A 380 16.14 -0.46 5.43
CA ILE A 380 16.57 -1.88 5.44
C ILE A 380 17.96 -2.01 4.80
N GLY A 381 18.21 -1.32 3.69
CA GLY A 381 19.53 -1.29 3.05
C GLY A 381 20.65 -0.82 3.98
N PHE A 382 20.43 0.23 4.78
CA PHE A 382 21.40 0.69 5.78
C PHE A 382 21.64 -0.33 6.89
N PHE A 383 20.60 -0.99 7.37
CA PHE A 383 20.73 -2.07 8.33
C PHE A 383 21.55 -3.24 7.77
N LEU A 384 21.21 -3.72 6.58
CA LEU A 384 21.93 -4.81 5.92
C LEU A 384 23.39 -4.45 5.64
N HIS A 385 23.66 -3.21 5.23
CA HIS A 385 25.01 -2.70 5.03
C HIS A 385 25.80 -2.71 6.34
N TRP A 386 25.19 -2.28 7.44
CA TRP A 386 25.79 -2.32 8.76
C TRP A 386 26.08 -3.75 9.22
N VAL A 387 25.14 -4.69 9.05
CA VAL A 387 25.37 -6.12 9.37
C VAL A 387 26.52 -6.68 8.54
N ALA A 388 26.60 -6.33 7.24
CA ALA A 388 27.67 -6.79 6.35
C ALA A 388 29.07 -6.36 6.82
N SER A 389 29.20 -5.30 7.62
CA SER A 389 30.47 -4.84 8.20
C SER A 389 30.86 -5.54 9.50
N LYS A 390 30.00 -6.42 10.06
CA LYS A 390 30.24 -7.06 11.37
C LYS A 390 31.04 -8.35 11.27
N ARG A 391 31.49 -8.89 12.44
CA ARG A 391 32.15 -10.19 12.56
C ARG A 391 31.21 -11.31 12.14
N SER A 392 31.76 -12.44 11.69
CA SER A 392 31.00 -13.58 11.14
C SER A 392 29.88 -14.08 12.05
N LEU A 393 30.13 -14.23 13.35
CA LEU A 393 29.11 -14.65 14.30
C LEU A 393 27.90 -13.71 14.33
N ILE A 394 28.14 -12.40 14.37
CA ILE A 394 27.08 -11.39 14.36
C ILE A 394 26.27 -11.45 13.04
N LYS A 395 26.97 -11.62 11.91
CA LYS A 395 26.31 -11.80 10.61
C LYS A 395 25.38 -13.01 10.62
N ILE A 396 25.85 -14.16 11.13
CA ILE A 396 25.07 -15.39 11.21
C ILE A 396 23.84 -15.16 12.08
N CYS A 397 23.99 -14.62 13.29
CA CYS A 397 22.87 -14.35 14.20
C CYS A 397 21.80 -13.45 13.53
N PHE A 398 22.19 -12.32 12.97
CA PHE A 398 21.24 -11.42 12.30
C PHE A 398 20.62 -12.07 11.06
N THR A 399 21.36 -12.86 10.29
CA THR A 399 20.80 -13.59 9.14
C THR A 399 19.75 -14.60 9.59
N CYS A 400 20.00 -15.36 10.66
CA CYS A 400 19.02 -16.32 11.20
C CYS A 400 17.74 -15.59 11.66
N VAL A 401 17.84 -14.50 12.43
CA VAL A 401 16.68 -13.74 12.88
C VAL A 401 15.93 -13.12 11.71
N PHE A 402 16.64 -12.62 10.71
CA PHE A 402 16.08 -12.02 9.52
C PHE A 402 15.29 -13.03 8.70
N LEU A 403 15.86 -14.22 8.48
CA LEU A 403 15.17 -15.33 7.80
C LEU A 403 13.97 -15.82 8.60
N ALA A 404 14.09 -15.90 9.94
CA ALA A 404 12.97 -16.26 10.80
C ALA A 404 11.81 -15.27 10.66
N PHE A 405 12.06 -13.98 10.61
CA PHE A 405 11.01 -12.96 10.43
C PHE A 405 10.35 -13.01 9.04
N ILE A 406 11.14 -13.28 7.98
CA ILE A 406 10.60 -13.51 6.64
C ILE A 406 9.72 -14.76 6.64
N GLY A 407 10.22 -15.87 7.19
CA GLY A 407 9.49 -17.14 7.31
C GLY A 407 8.19 -16.97 8.11
N LEU A 408 8.24 -16.23 9.22
CA LEU A 408 7.06 -15.94 10.03
C LEU A 408 6.02 -15.15 9.23
N ASN A 409 6.42 -14.14 8.46
CA ASN A 409 5.47 -13.37 7.64
C ASN A 409 4.82 -14.23 6.54
N ILE A 410 5.59 -15.11 5.89
CA ILE A 410 5.06 -16.08 4.90
C ILE A 410 4.07 -17.03 5.58
N PHE A 411 4.41 -17.57 6.75
CA PHE A 411 3.56 -18.48 7.52
C PHE A 411 2.26 -17.77 7.95
N GLN A 412 2.35 -16.57 8.51
CA GLN A 412 1.18 -15.76 8.89
C GLN A 412 0.33 -15.36 7.67
N THR A 413 0.94 -15.16 6.51
CA THR A 413 0.20 -14.97 5.24
C THR A 413 -0.68 -16.18 4.94
N GLN A 414 -0.18 -17.40 5.14
CA GLN A 414 -0.99 -18.60 4.97
C GLN A 414 -2.07 -18.73 6.05
N GLN A 415 -1.73 -18.49 7.32
CA GLN A 415 -2.71 -18.44 8.41
C GLN A 415 -3.86 -17.44 8.11
N ARG A 416 -3.54 -16.28 7.55
CA ARG A 416 -4.56 -15.29 7.14
C ARG A 416 -5.42 -15.78 5.98
N ARG A 417 -4.84 -16.47 5.01
CA ARG A 417 -5.57 -17.10 3.90
C ARG A 417 -6.56 -18.17 4.38
N HIS A 418 -6.18 -18.93 5.40
CA HIS A 418 -7.01 -19.96 6.02
C HIS A 418 -7.85 -19.46 7.21
N LEU A 419 -7.93 -18.14 7.42
CA LEU A 419 -8.70 -17.47 8.48
C LEU A 419 -8.28 -17.84 9.92
N VAL A 420 -7.15 -18.48 10.13
CA VAL A 420 -6.55 -18.69 11.46
C VAL A 420 -6.16 -17.35 12.08
N ILE A 421 -5.59 -16.42 11.30
CA ILE A 421 -5.52 -15.02 11.67
C ILE A 421 -6.82 -14.36 11.24
N HIS A 422 -7.64 -14.02 12.23
CA HIS A 422 -8.94 -13.40 11.99
C HIS A 422 -8.81 -12.05 11.28
N TRP A 423 -9.76 -11.73 10.42
CA TRP A 423 -9.70 -10.58 9.51
C TRP A 423 -9.74 -9.20 10.24
N ASP A 424 -10.35 -9.08 11.45
CA ASP A 424 -10.38 -7.80 12.19
C ASP A 424 -10.34 -7.89 13.72
N SER A 425 -10.53 -9.08 14.32
CA SER A 425 -10.87 -9.22 15.75
C SER A 425 -9.83 -10.00 16.58
N MET A 426 -8.60 -10.19 16.01
CA MET A 426 -7.57 -10.99 16.68
C MET A 426 -7.21 -10.47 18.06
N THR A 427 -7.07 -11.38 19.04
CA THR A 427 -6.63 -11.11 20.42
C THR A 427 -5.28 -11.77 20.70
N LYS A 428 -4.60 -11.37 21.79
CA LYS A 428 -3.36 -12.01 22.25
C LYS A 428 -3.56 -13.50 22.53
N GLU A 429 -4.66 -13.85 23.19
CA GLU A 429 -5.01 -15.24 23.50
C GLU A 429 -5.20 -16.06 22.23
N ALA A 430 -6.02 -15.59 21.29
CA ALA A 430 -6.24 -16.27 20.02
C ALA A 430 -4.94 -16.39 19.20
N TYR A 431 -4.12 -15.33 19.17
CA TYR A 431 -2.86 -15.33 18.44
C TYR A 431 -1.93 -16.45 18.93
N TRP A 432 -1.69 -16.56 20.25
CA TRP A 432 -0.77 -17.56 20.80
C TRP A 432 -1.36 -18.96 20.83
N LYS A 433 -2.67 -19.11 21.09
CA LYS A 433 -3.35 -20.42 21.06
C LYS A 433 -3.26 -21.09 19.68
N TYR A 434 -3.35 -20.28 18.61
CA TYR A 434 -3.33 -20.80 17.25
C TYR A 434 -2.03 -20.47 16.48
N PHE A 435 -0.97 -20.03 17.17
CA PHE A 435 0.27 -19.55 16.56
C PHE A 435 0.89 -20.52 15.57
N LEU A 436 0.93 -21.82 15.89
CA LEU A 436 1.50 -22.85 15.03
C LEU A 436 0.46 -23.56 14.12
N LYS A 437 -0.82 -23.23 14.21
CA LYS A 437 -1.83 -23.81 13.34
C LYS A 437 -1.78 -23.16 11.95
N TYR A 438 -1.56 -23.99 10.93
CA TYR A 438 -1.57 -23.54 9.53
C TYR A 438 -2.99 -23.30 9.02
N LYS A 439 -3.94 -24.16 9.38
CA LYS A 439 -5.38 -24.10 9.06
C LYS A 439 -6.18 -24.73 10.20
N PHE A 440 -7.47 -24.41 10.26
CA PHE A 440 -8.39 -25.14 11.13
C PHE A 440 -8.68 -26.54 10.56
N ASN A 441 -8.74 -27.54 11.45
CA ASN A 441 -9.01 -28.92 11.07
C ASN A 441 -10.50 -29.24 11.09
N SER A 442 -11.28 -28.49 11.86
CA SER A 442 -12.71 -28.71 12.08
C SER A 442 -13.46 -27.39 12.21
N GLN A 443 -14.77 -27.43 12.05
CA GLN A 443 -15.65 -26.31 12.37
C GLN A 443 -15.59 -25.94 13.88
N GLN A 444 -15.33 -26.92 14.74
CA GLN A 444 -15.17 -26.70 16.17
C GLN A 444 -13.97 -25.79 16.50
N ASP A 445 -12.83 -25.98 15.82
CA ASP A 445 -11.67 -25.08 15.97
C ASP A 445 -12.03 -23.61 15.70
N TRP A 446 -12.86 -23.39 14.68
CA TRP A 446 -13.35 -22.06 14.33
C TRP A 446 -14.27 -21.49 15.40
N LEU A 447 -15.24 -22.28 15.88
CA LEU A 447 -16.17 -21.87 16.95
C LEU A 447 -15.42 -21.58 18.26
N ASP A 448 -14.37 -22.36 18.58
CA ASP A 448 -13.56 -22.13 19.78
C ASP A 448 -12.66 -20.90 19.66
N GLN A 449 -12.24 -20.54 18.46
CA GLN A 449 -11.57 -19.27 18.23
C GLN A 449 -12.55 -18.10 18.44
N GLU A 450 -13.76 -18.19 17.88
CA GLU A 450 -14.76 -17.12 17.94
C GLU A 450 -15.10 -16.72 19.39
N LYS A 451 -15.08 -17.66 20.33
CA LYS A 451 -15.31 -17.43 21.78
C LYS A 451 -14.26 -16.51 22.43
N ILE A 452 -13.05 -16.47 21.90
CA ILE A 452 -11.91 -15.71 22.46
C ILE A 452 -11.53 -14.49 21.62
N LEU A 453 -12.25 -14.25 20.50
CA LEU A 453 -12.10 -13.02 19.72
C LEU A 453 -12.79 -11.84 20.40
N LYS A 454 -12.32 -10.61 20.10
CA LYS A 454 -12.98 -9.38 20.54
C LYS A 454 -13.33 -8.53 19.33
N HIS A 455 -14.59 -8.54 18.96
CA HIS A 455 -15.10 -7.75 17.84
C HIS A 455 -15.08 -6.26 18.17
N PRO A 456 -14.59 -5.41 17.26
CA PRO A 456 -14.57 -3.97 17.48
C PRO A 456 -15.97 -3.37 17.42
N ASN A 457 -16.23 -2.42 18.33
CA ASN A 457 -17.43 -1.61 18.22
C ASN A 457 -17.17 -0.42 17.31
N TYR A 458 -17.52 -0.58 16.02
CA TYR A 458 -17.30 0.43 14.99
C TYR A 458 -18.05 1.75 15.27
N GLN A 459 -19.22 1.71 15.91
CA GLN A 459 -19.99 2.92 16.23
C GLN A 459 -19.31 3.75 17.32
N LYS A 460 -18.81 3.11 18.38
CA LYS A 460 -18.02 3.79 19.41
C LYS A 460 -16.71 4.33 18.85
N ALA A 461 -16.01 3.53 18.05
CA ALA A 461 -14.76 3.96 17.44
C ALA A 461 -14.91 5.23 16.56
N LYS A 462 -16.01 5.35 15.78
CA LYS A 462 -16.31 6.56 15.00
C LYS A 462 -16.50 7.80 15.86
N LYS A 463 -16.94 7.65 17.11
CA LYS A 463 -17.08 8.75 18.08
C LYS A 463 -15.77 9.04 18.85
N GLY A 464 -14.70 8.28 18.60
CA GLY A 464 -13.46 8.37 19.36
C GLY A 464 -13.59 7.82 20.80
N GLU A 465 -14.64 7.01 21.05
CA GLU A 465 -14.91 6.30 22.30
C GLU A 465 -14.35 4.88 22.18
N ASP A 466 -13.03 4.73 22.05
CA ASP A 466 -12.41 3.43 21.83
C ASP A 466 -12.12 2.74 23.17
N GLU A 467 -12.71 1.56 23.37
CA GLU A 467 -12.49 0.69 24.53
C GLU A 467 -11.10 0.02 24.53
N TYR A 468 -10.37 0.12 23.41
CA TYR A 468 -9.10 -0.57 23.18
C TYR A 468 -7.86 0.30 23.43
N ARG A 469 -8.05 1.54 23.89
CA ARG A 469 -6.96 2.46 24.15
C ARG A 469 -6.10 1.96 25.31
N PHE A 470 -4.79 1.92 25.09
CA PHE A 470 -3.78 1.39 26.03
C PHE A 470 -3.89 -0.11 26.37
N LYS A 471 -4.74 -0.86 25.69
CA LYS A 471 -4.83 -2.31 25.83
C LYS A 471 -4.22 -2.96 24.58
N VAL A 472 -2.97 -3.39 24.70
CA VAL A 472 -2.32 -4.26 23.69
C VAL A 472 -2.92 -5.65 23.88
N TYR A 473 -4.01 -5.90 23.15
CA TYR A 473 -4.67 -7.21 23.14
C TYR A 473 -3.94 -8.17 22.22
#